data_fa8d14b37653983d06c88221ce0ea1ab
#
_entry.id   fa8d14b37653983d06c88221ce0ea1ab
#
_cell.length_a   1.000
_cell.length_b   1.000
_cell.length_c   1.000
_cell.angle_alpha   90.00
_cell.angle_beta   90.00
_cell.angle_gamma   90.00
#
_symmetry.space_group_name_H-M   'P 1'
#
loop_
_entity.id
_entity.type
_entity.pdbx_description
1 polymer ?
#
loop_
_entity_poly.entity_id
_entity_poly.type
_entity_poly.pdbx_seq_one_letter_code
_entity_poly.pdbx_strand_id
1 'polypeptide(L)'
;MPRNASVRARSFAADHRSGCSHQTLHTKKTINAVAAPRSNSAPRFRETEFADYAGIMSLLARHGLSTPGIEQWKYLWLGNPSYTRQCPLGWVMEVDDKLVGYFGNIPLAYELEGQQVRAASGRGWAVDQDYRSFSLYLLHAFFSQSETDLLLNTTANVRGEAAFCSLGGVPAPNEITQESAFWITDATGFSELFLRRKGVPFHSVLKYPVAAAASVLQHIRQAAPGKMQVERFAGFDEKFDRFWNKLRNEKRAVLLGRRDRATLAWHFHYALKKNNCWIFGVVQGRELLAYAVFDRTQHRELGLQRMRLVDYQSLADLQPLAAIISLAIRCAKEAGIHMVEVAGCRIEARVKKELAPFTRPIRATCLYRAPHRALAAQLATPARWDTSLYDGDSSL
;
A
#
# COMPACT_ATOMS: atom_id res chain seq x y z
N MET A 1 -29.52 44.54 -25.53
CA MET A 1 -30.00 44.00 -26.83
C MET A 1 -28.92 43.15 -27.45
N PRO A 2 -29.30 42.09 -28.08
CA PRO A 2 -28.68 40.77 -27.92
C PRO A 2 -28.06 40.25 -29.23
N ARG A 3 -27.34 39.14 -29.16
CA ARG A 3 -27.46 38.11 -30.18
C ARG A 3 -26.96 36.75 -29.71
N ASN A 4 -27.94 35.85 -29.65
CA ASN A 4 -27.78 34.39 -29.56
C ASN A 4 -27.00 33.81 -30.71
N ALA A 5 -26.20 32.78 -30.45
CA ALA A 5 -25.88 31.78 -31.45
C ALA A 5 -25.82 30.39 -30.76
N SER A 6 -26.88 29.65 -30.99
CA SER A 6 -27.01 28.23 -30.72
C SER A 6 -26.19 27.43 -31.73
N VAL A 7 -25.39 26.44 -31.28
CA VAL A 7 -24.84 25.41 -32.13
C VAL A 7 -25.35 24.04 -31.69
N ARG A 8 -26.05 23.41 -32.63
CA ARG A 8 -26.73 22.11 -32.54
C ARG A 8 -25.73 20.96 -32.44
N ALA A 9 -26.05 20.03 -31.58
CA ALA A 9 -25.52 18.68 -31.58
C ALA A 9 -25.91 17.92 -32.85
N ARG A 10 -24.98 17.24 -33.50
CA ARG A 10 -25.25 16.20 -34.51
C ARG A 10 -24.83 14.84 -33.94
N SER A 11 -25.81 13.99 -33.82
CA SER A 11 -25.68 12.55 -33.64
C SER A 11 -25.14 11.92 -34.94
N PHE A 12 -24.15 11.03 -34.83
CA PHE A 12 -23.82 10.07 -35.88
C PHE A 12 -24.02 8.67 -35.32
N ALA A 13 -25.11 8.04 -35.74
CA ALA A 13 -25.27 6.61 -35.75
C ALA A 13 -24.65 6.09 -37.06
N ALA A 14 -23.85 5.08 -37.02
CA ALA A 14 -23.46 4.30 -38.19
C ALA A 14 -23.53 2.82 -37.86
N ASP A 15 -24.51 2.22 -38.43
CA ASP A 15 -24.76 0.79 -38.63
C ASP A 15 -23.68 0.20 -39.56
N HIS A 16 -23.05 -0.91 -39.18
CA HIS A 16 -22.41 -1.79 -40.15
C HIS A 16 -22.56 -3.24 -39.70
N ARG A 17 -23.56 -3.88 -40.31
CA ARG A 17 -23.64 -5.36 -40.46
C ARG A 17 -22.81 -5.75 -41.70
N SER A 18 -22.02 -6.78 -41.54
CA SER A 18 -21.68 -7.84 -42.53
C SER A 18 -20.65 -8.72 -41.83
N GLY A 19 -20.79 -9.99 -41.67
CA GLY A 19 -21.28 -10.99 -42.59
C GLY A 19 -20.14 -11.95 -42.89
N CYS A 20 -20.27 -13.23 -42.41
CA CYS A 20 -19.63 -14.47 -42.94
C CYS A 20 -18.14 -14.70 -42.62
N SER A 21 -17.69 -15.79 -42.05
CA SER A 21 -17.88 -17.20 -42.44
C SER A 21 -17.22 -18.13 -41.44
N HIS A 22 -17.84 -19.26 -41.25
CA HIS A 22 -17.39 -20.42 -40.50
C HIS A 22 -16.05 -20.98 -40.98
N GLN A 23 -15.11 -21.20 -40.04
CA GLN A 23 -14.24 -22.38 -40.13
C GLN A 23 -14.08 -23.01 -38.75
N THR A 24 -14.75 -24.10 -38.58
CA THR A 24 -14.71 -25.02 -37.46
C THR A 24 -13.39 -25.79 -37.48
N LEU A 25 -12.55 -25.59 -36.49
CA LEU A 25 -11.45 -26.52 -36.15
C LEU A 25 -11.69 -27.04 -34.76
N HIS A 26 -12.31 -28.22 -34.69
CA HIS A 26 -12.43 -29.04 -33.50
C HIS A 26 -11.04 -29.57 -33.10
N THR A 27 -10.49 -29.06 -32.01
CA THR A 27 -9.53 -29.81 -31.20
C THR A 27 -10.12 -29.99 -29.81
N LYS A 28 -10.74 -31.14 -29.59
CA LYS A 28 -11.13 -31.65 -28.26
C LYS A 28 -9.89 -31.92 -27.46
N LYS A 29 -9.53 -30.99 -26.58
CA LYS A 29 -8.62 -31.25 -25.46
C LYS A 29 -9.49 -31.66 -24.27
N THR A 30 -9.66 -32.95 -24.10
CA THR A 30 -10.31 -33.55 -22.91
C THR A 30 -9.37 -33.29 -21.72
N ILE A 31 -9.63 -32.26 -20.97
CA ILE A 31 -9.03 -32.05 -19.64
C ILE A 31 -9.95 -32.84 -18.69
N ASN A 32 -9.48 -34.03 -18.29
CA ASN A 32 -10.06 -34.73 -17.15
C ASN A 32 -9.78 -33.89 -15.90
N ALA A 33 -10.71 -33.00 -15.57
CA ALA A 33 -10.79 -32.40 -14.25
C ALA A 33 -11.31 -33.51 -13.31
N VAL A 34 -10.41 -34.11 -12.55
CA VAL A 34 -10.77 -34.88 -11.35
C VAL A 34 -11.43 -33.85 -10.41
N ALA A 35 -12.76 -33.87 -10.38
CA ALA A 35 -13.53 -33.12 -9.41
C ALA A 35 -13.16 -33.64 -8.02
N ALA A 36 -12.49 -32.86 -7.21
CA ALA A 36 -12.34 -33.15 -5.80
C ALA A 36 -13.73 -33.31 -5.18
N PRO A 37 -13.91 -34.27 -4.25
CA PRO A 37 -15.19 -34.48 -3.61
C PRO A 37 -15.65 -33.18 -2.96
N ARG A 38 -16.83 -32.66 -3.32
CA ARG A 38 -17.47 -31.54 -2.64
C ARG A 38 -17.83 -32.04 -1.25
N SER A 39 -17.07 -31.61 -0.23
CA SER A 39 -17.46 -31.78 1.15
C SER A 39 -18.84 -31.12 1.34
N ASN A 40 -19.83 -31.87 1.80
CA ASN A 40 -21.16 -31.35 2.12
C ASN A 40 -21.19 -30.67 3.50
N SER A 41 -20.05 -30.58 4.18
CA SER A 41 -19.94 -29.99 5.52
C SER A 41 -19.97 -28.48 5.46
N ALA A 42 -20.84 -27.87 6.26
CA ALA A 42 -20.84 -26.41 6.43
C ALA A 42 -19.53 -25.97 7.11
N PRO A 43 -18.91 -24.84 6.67
CA PRO A 43 -17.68 -24.38 7.27
C PRO A 43 -17.88 -23.92 8.72
N ARG A 44 -16.94 -24.29 9.60
CA ARG A 44 -16.84 -23.81 10.96
C ARG A 44 -16.02 -22.53 10.99
N PHE A 45 -16.49 -21.51 11.72
CA PHE A 45 -15.80 -20.24 11.93
C PHE A 45 -15.25 -20.18 13.35
N ARG A 46 -14.02 -19.74 13.50
CA ARG A 46 -13.37 -19.48 14.80
C ARG A 46 -12.28 -18.43 14.70
N GLU A 47 -11.85 -17.93 15.84
CA GLU A 47 -10.65 -17.10 15.91
C GLU A 47 -9.40 -17.88 15.52
N THR A 48 -8.43 -17.14 14.99
CA THR A 48 -7.11 -17.66 14.61
C THR A 48 -6.23 -17.86 15.83
N GLU A 49 -5.54 -18.97 15.87
CA GLU A 49 -4.50 -19.27 16.84
C GLU A 49 -3.10 -19.32 16.21
N PHE A 50 -2.04 -19.19 17.00
CA PHE A 50 -0.68 -19.33 16.47
C PHE A 50 -0.38 -20.73 15.92
N ALA A 51 -1.11 -21.74 16.35
CA ALA A 51 -1.03 -23.12 15.83
C ALA A 51 -1.50 -23.22 14.37
N ASP A 52 -2.37 -22.32 13.91
CA ASP A 52 -2.92 -22.31 12.56
C ASP A 52 -1.92 -21.92 11.47
N TYR A 53 -0.71 -21.49 11.85
CA TYR A 53 0.30 -20.97 10.93
C TYR A 53 0.46 -21.81 9.66
N ALA A 54 0.66 -23.13 9.79
CA ALA A 54 0.91 -24.00 8.65
C ALA A 54 -0.27 -24.05 7.68
N GLY A 55 -1.51 -24.15 8.21
CA GLY A 55 -2.75 -24.13 7.43
C GLY A 55 -2.97 -22.78 6.73
N ILE A 56 -2.72 -21.68 7.44
CA ILE A 56 -2.82 -20.32 6.88
C ILE A 56 -1.81 -20.12 5.76
N MET A 57 -0.53 -20.49 5.95
CA MET A 57 0.48 -20.34 4.91
C MET A 57 0.16 -21.17 3.67
N SER A 58 -0.33 -22.39 3.85
CA SER A 58 -0.82 -23.25 2.76
C SER A 58 -1.98 -22.59 2.00
N LEU A 59 -2.96 -22.00 2.69
CA LEU A 59 -4.06 -21.26 2.09
C LEU A 59 -3.58 -20.03 1.33
N LEU A 60 -2.74 -19.19 1.93
CA LEU A 60 -2.19 -17.98 1.30
C LEU A 60 -1.36 -18.30 0.04
N ALA A 61 -0.56 -19.38 0.08
CA ALA A 61 0.22 -19.84 -1.08
C ALA A 61 -0.69 -20.22 -2.26
N ARG A 62 -1.80 -20.94 -2.02
CA ARG A 62 -2.80 -21.30 -3.06
C ARG A 62 -3.41 -20.06 -3.72
N HIS A 63 -3.48 -18.95 -3.00
CA HIS A 63 -4.01 -17.68 -3.49
C HIS A 63 -2.94 -16.71 -4.00
N GLY A 64 -1.67 -17.14 -4.11
CA GLY A 64 -0.55 -16.31 -4.58
C GLY A 64 -0.21 -15.14 -3.66
N LEU A 65 -0.63 -15.20 -2.39
CA LEU A 65 -0.33 -14.21 -1.36
C LEU A 65 1.02 -14.49 -0.68
N SER A 66 1.54 -13.49 0.03
CA SER A 66 2.81 -13.60 0.76
C SER A 66 2.71 -14.63 1.89
N THR A 67 3.75 -15.47 2.00
CA THR A 67 3.88 -16.51 3.03
C THR A 67 5.15 -16.29 3.85
N PRO A 68 5.13 -15.35 4.82
CA PRO A 68 6.28 -15.09 5.68
C PRO A 68 6.62 -16.31 6.54
N GLY A 69 7.88 -16.44 6.95
CA GLY A 69 8.28 -17.47 7.92
C GLY A 69 7.57 -17.28 9.27
N ILE A 70 7.50 -18.36 10.07
CA ILE A 70 6.72 -18.40 11.32
C ILE A 70 7.09 -17.29 12.30
N GLU A 71 8.38 -16.97 12.45
CA GLU A 71 8.86 -15.92 13.34
C GLU A 71 8.40 -14.53 12.85
N GLN A 72 8.48 -14.28 11.53
CA GLN A 72 8.02 -13.02 10.95
C GLN A 72 6.50 -12.88 11.09
N TRP A 73 5.75 -13.98 10.89
CA TRP A 73 4.30 -13.98 11.03
C TRP A 73 3.87 -13.73 12.47
N LYS A 74 4.42 -14.45 13.43
CA LYS A 74 4.13 -14.25 14.88
C LYS A 74 4.50 -12.85 15.35
N TYR A 75 5.56 -12.26 14.80
CA TYR A 75 6.03 -10.94 15.19
C TYR A 75 5.05 -9.81 14.88
N LEU A 76 4.13 -10.01 13.92
CA LEU A 76 3.06 -9.05 13.63
C LEU A 76 2.21 -8.74 14.88
N TRP A 77 2.13 -9.68 15.82
CA TRP A 77 1.41 -9.52 17.09
C TRP A 77 2.38 -9.48 18.28
N LEU A 78 3.22 -10.47 18.45
CA LEU A 78 4.07 -10.59 19.64
C LEU A 78 5.11 -9.47 19.80
N GLY A 79 5.57 -8.89 18.69
CA GLY A 79 6.43 -7.71 18.69
C GLY A 79 5.68 -6.37 18.65
N ASN A 80 4.37 -6.39 18.44
CA ASN A 80 3.56 -5.19 18.21
C ASN A 80 3.21 -4.50 19.53
N PRO A 81 3.61 -3.23 19.74
CA PRO A 81 3.28 -2.47 20.95
C PRO A 81 1.77 -2.27 21.18
N SER A 82 0.97 -2.41 20.15
CA SER A 82 -0.50 -2.25 20.22
C SER A 82 -1.23 -3.57 20.47
N TYR A 83 -0.51 -4.70 20.48
CA TYR A 83 -1.12 -6.01 20.70
C TYR A 83 -1.38 -6.27 22.17
N THR A 84 -2.56 -6.77 22.47
CA THR A 84 -2.93 -7.36 23.76
C THR A 84 -3.48 -8.77 23.56
N ARG A 85 -3.50 -9.59 24.59
CA ARG A 85 -4.04 -10.96 24.49
C ARG A 85 -5.54 -11.01 24.16
N GLN A 86 -6.27 -9.93 24.38
CA GLN A 86 -7.68 -9.78 24.04
C GLN A 86 -7.89 -9.47 22.55
N CYS A 87 -6.85 -9.00 21.84
CA CYS A 87 -6.95 -8.74 20.40
C CYS A 87 -6.94 -10.07 19.63
N PRO A 88 -7.96 -10.39 18.82
CA PRO A 88 -7.94 -11.57 17.98
C PRO A 88 -6.82 -11.45 16.93
N LEU A 89 -6.15 -12.56 16.62
CA LEU A 89 -5.14 -12.60 15.54
C LEU A 89 -5.79 -12.51 14.15
N GLY A 90 -7.07 -12.82 14.08
CA GLY A 90 -7.88 -12.91 12.89
C GLY A 90 -8.91 -14.02 13.03
N TRP A 91 -9.46 -14.45 11.92
CA TRP A 91 -10.47 -15.51 11.86
C TRP A 91 -10.16 -16.48 10.74
N VAL A 92 -10.47 -17.74 11.01
CA VAL A 92 -10.35 -18.84 10.05
C VAL A 92 -11.69 -19.48 9.80
N MET A 93 -11.78 -20.08 8.63
CA MET A 93 -12.89 -20.92 8.19
C MET A 93 -12.34 -22.30 7.90
N GLU A 94 -12.91 -23.33 8.52
CA GLU A 94 -12.40 -24.69 8.55
C GLU A 94 -13.48 -25.68 8.08
N VAL A 95 -13.07 -26.64 7.27
CA VAL A 95 -13.90 -27.75 6.78
C VAL A 95 -13.05 -29.01 6.79
N ASP A 96 -13.52 -30.05 7.48
CA ASP A 96 -12.83 -31.35 7.59
C ASP A 96 -11.34 -31.18 7.97
N ASP A 97 -11.09 -30.43 9.04
CA ASP A 97 -9.76 -30.08 9.60
C ASP A 97 -8.83 -29.31 8.64
N LYS A 98 -9.35 -28.81 7.53
CA LYS A 98 -8.63 -28.01 6.57
C LYS A 98 -9.06 -26.55 6.59
N LEU A 99 -8.11 -25.62 6.64
CA LEU A 99 -8.39 -24.20 6.51
C LEU A 99 -8.71 -23.85 5.04
N VAL A 100 -9.94 -23.35 4.84
CA VAL A 100 -10.49 -22.94 3.54
C VAL A 100 -10.74 -21.44 3.45
N GLY A 101 -10.59 -20.71 4.57
CA GLY A 101 -10.69 -19.26 4.64
C GLY A 101 -9.85 -18.67 5.76
N TYR A 102 -9.36 -17.46 5.55
CA TYR A 102 -8.58 -16.68 6.54
C TYR A 102 -8.77 -15.20 6.31
N PHE A 103 -8.84 -14.45 7.40
CA PHE A 103 -8.77 -12.99 7.45
C PHE A 103 -7.98 -12.57 8.68
N GLY A 104 -6.79 -12.01 8.48
CA GLY A 104 -5.91 -11.58 9.57
C GLY A 104 -6.29 -10.21 10.11
N ASN A 105 -5.99 -9.97 11.38
CA ASN A 105 -6.29 -8.77 12.13
C ASN A 105 -5.02 -8.23 12.79
N ILE A 106 -4.56 -7.06 12.36
CA ILE A 106 -3.37 -6.41 12.93
C ILE A 106 -3.80 -5.23 13.79
N PRO A 107 -3.61 -5.27 15.12
CA PRO A 107 -3.93 -4.13 15.97
C PRO A 107 -2.96 -2.98 15.74
N LEU A 108 -3.50 -1.76 15.68
CA LEU A 108 -2.76 -0.52 15.46
C LEU A 108 -3.22 0.54 16.46
N ALA A 109 -2.38 1.52 16.74
CA ALA A 109 -2.71 2.68 17.55
C ALA A 109 -2.65 3.96 16.71
N TYR A 110 -3.68 4.78 16.83
CA TYR A 110 -3.76 6.12 16.26
C TYR A 110 -4.03 7.14 17.37
N GLU A 111 -3.85 8.40 17.05
CA GLU A 111 -4.24 9.53 17.89
C GLU A 111 -5.04 10.54 17.08
N LEU A 112 -6.09 11.11 17.69
CA LEU A 112 -6.88 12.20 17.16
C LEU A 112 -7.28 13.12 18.30
N GLU A 113 -7.00 14.41 18.18
CA GLU A 113 -7.29 15.45 19.21
C GLU A 113 -6.69 15.14 20.60
N GLY A 114 -5.57 14.38 20.60
CA GLY A 114 -4.89 13.93 21.82
C GLY A 114 -5.53 12.73 22.50
N GLN A 115 -6.56 12.14 21.87
CA GLN A 115 -7.18 10.89 22.31
C GLN A 115 -6.60 9.72 21.54
N GLN A 116 -6.38 8.61 22.23
CA GLN A 116 -5.99 7.35 21.59
C GLN A 116 -7.19 6.76 20.83
N VAL A 117 -6.96 6.34 19.60
CA VAL A 117 -7.90 5.62 18.74
C VAL A 117 -7.33 4.22 18.53
N ARG A 118 -7.99 3.21 19.10
CA ARG A 118 -7.61 1.80 18.90
C ARG A 118 -8.06 1.37 17.52
N ALA A 119 -7.13 0.96 16.69
CA ALA A 119 -7.42 0.58 15.32
C ALA A 119 -7.01 -0.88 15.03
N ALA A 120 -7.57 -1.42 13.96
CA ALA A 120 -7.15 -2.70 13.41
C ALA A 120 -7.11 -2.63 11.88
N SER A 121 -6.11 -3.25 11.28
CA SER A 121 -6.01 -3.43 9.83
C SER A 121 -6.26 -4.87 9.42
N GLY A 122 -7.14 -5.06 8.43
CA GLY A 122 -7.35 -6.36 7.80
C GLY A 122 -6.15 -6.77 6.96
N ARG A 123 -5.73 -8.05 7.04
CA ARG A 123 -4.56 -8.59 6.32
C ARG A 123 -4.81 -9.98 5.77
N GLY A 124 -4.37 -10.24 4.54
CA GLY A 124 -4.27 -11.59 4.00
C GLY A 124 -5.61 -12.30 3.77
N TRP A 125 -6.64 -11.58 3.32
CA TRP A 125 -7.95 -12.16 3.05
C TRP A 125 -7.92 -13.15 1.90
N ALA A 126 -8.09 -14.43 2.23
CA ALA A 126 -8.10 -15.53 1.30
C ALA A 126 -9.25 -16.50 1.62
N VAL A 127 -9.98 -16.96 0.60
CA VAL A 127 -11.05 -17.98 0.73
C VAL A 127 -11.03 -18.87 -0.50
N ASP A 128 -10.95 -20.18 -0.30
CA ASP A 128 -11.00 -21.17 -1.38
C ASP A 128 -12.30 -21.04 -2.19
N GLN A 129 -12.23 -21.33 -3.49
CA GLN A 129 -13.28 -21.00 -4.46
C GLN A 129 -14.66 -21.53 -4.08
N ASP A 130 -14.74 -22.75 -3.58
CA ASP A 130 -15.98 -23.42 -3.25
C ASP A 130 -16.68 -22.83 -2.01
N TYR A 131 -15.93 -22.06 -1.20
CA TYR A 131 -16.42 -21.45 0.04
C TYR A 131 -16.56 -19.92 -0.02
N ARG A 132 -16.43 -19.32 -1.21
CA ARG A 132 -16.50 -17.86 -1.38
C ARG A 132 -17.81 -17.23 -0.95
N SER A 133 -18.91 -17.96 -1.01
CA SER A 133 -20.22 -17.51 -0.50
C SER A 133 -20.20 -17.19 1.00
N PHE A 134 -19.28 -17.80 1.74
CA PHE A 134 -19.11 -17.58 3.18
C PHE A 134 -18.06 -16.51 3.52
N SER A 135 -17.40 -15.93 2.53
CA SER A 135 -16.28 -14.98 2.76
C SER A 135 -16.67 -13.75 3.60
N LEU A 136 -17.94 -13.30 3.49
CA LEU A 136 -18.42 -12.15 4.24
C LEU A 136 -18.53 -12.42 5.75
N TYR A 137 -18.64 -13.68 6.21
CA TYR A 137 -18.63 -13.99 7.63
C TYR A 137 -17.30 -13.63 8.30
N LEU A 138 -16.16 -13.86 7.61
CA LEU A 138 -14.84 -13.45 8.10
C LEU A 138 -14.74 -11.93 8.22
N LEU A 139 -15.24 -11.21 7.22
CA LEU A 139 -15.23 -9.74 7.25
C LEU A 139 -16.22 -9.19 8.29
N HIS A 140 -17.36 -9.85 8.48
CA HIS A 140 -18.32 -9.50 9.55
C HIS A 140 -17.69 -9.67 10.93
N ALA A 141 -16.96 -10.77 11.17
CA ALA A 141 -16.23 -10.98 12.43
C ALA A 141 -15.19 -9.87 12.67
N PHE A 142 -14.42 -9.49 11.64
CA PHE A 142 -13.52 -8.33 11.70
C PHE A 142 -14.24 -7.03 12.07
N PHE A 143 -15.46 -6.81 11.56
CA PHE A 143 -16.24 -5.60 11.84
C PHE A 143 -16.95 -5.62 13.20
N SER A 144 -17.07 -6.77 13.83
CA SER A 144 -17.79 -6.95 15.09
C SER A 144 -16.90 -6.84 16.33
N GLN A 145 -15.65 -6.41 16.17
CA GLN A 145 -14.72 -6.20 17.29
C GLN A 145 -15.21 -5.05 18.20
N SER A 146 -15.48 -5.34 19.48
CA SER A 146 -15.99 -4.37 20.44
C SER A 146 -14.92 -3.38 20.94
N GLU A 147 -13.65 -3.82 20.96
CA GLU A 147 -12.53 -3.07 21.51
C GLU A 147 -11.80 -2.21 20.46
N THR A 148 -12.38 -2.05 19.25
CA THR A 148 -11.74 -1.36 18.14
C THR A 148 -12.57 -0.16 17.70
N ASP A 149 -11.96 1.03 17.73
CA ASP A 149 -12.61 2.29 17.39
C ASP A 149 -12.54 2.58 15.87
N LEU A 150 -11.55 2.00 15.16
CA LEU A 150 -11.28 2.23 13.76
C LEU A 150 -10.79 0.96 13.05
N LEU A 151 -11.49 0.56 12.01
CA LEU A 151 -11.16 -0.59 11.17
C LEU A 151 -10.67 -0.10 9.82
N LEU A 152 -9.52 -0.60 9.38
CA LEU A 152 -8.82 -0.16 8.17
C LEU A 152 -8.62 -1.32 7.19
N ASN A 153 -8.61 -0.99 5.90
CA ASN A 153 -8.12 -1.87 4.85
C ASN A 153 -7.43 -1.02 3.77
N THR A 154 -6.12 -1.19 3.64
CA THR A 154 -5.27 -0.39 2.72
C THR A 154 -4.73 -1.21 1.55
N THR A 155 -5.03 -2.51 1.50
CA THR A 155 -4.53 -3.44 0.48
C THR A 155 -5.64 -4.15 -0.30
N ALA A 156 -6.91 -3.71 -0.14
CA ALA A 156 -8.04 -4.29 -0.83
C ALA A 156 -7.92 -4.21 -2.36
N ASN A 157 -8.20 -5.32 -3.03
CA ASN A 157 -8.48 -5.30 -4.46
C ASN A 157 -9.94 -4.87 -4.70
N VAL A 158 -10.36 -4.75 -5.98
CA VAL A 158 -11.73 -4.29 -6.34
C VAL A 158 -12.83 -5.09 -5.64
N ARG A 159 -12.69 -6.41 -5.54
CA ARG A 159 -13.69 -7.27 -4.89
C ARG A 159 -13.69 -7.09 -3.38
N GLY A 160 -12.50 -7.00 -2.79
CA GLY A 160 -12.34 -6.73 -1.36
C GLY A 160 -12.91 -5.36 -0.96
N GLU A 161 -12.71 -4.33 -1.78
CA GLU A 161 -13.29 -3.00 -1.60
C GLU A 161 -14.82 -3.05 -1.63
N ALA A 162 -15.40 -3.68 -2.66
CA ALA A 162 -16.85 -3.84 -2.77
C ALA A 162 -17.44 -4.56 -1.54
N ALA A 163 -16.79 -5.64 -1.09
CA ALA A 163 -17.23 -6.37 0.10
C ALA A 163 -17.10 -5.54 1.39
N PHE A 164 -16.00 -4.81 1.56
CA PHE A 164 -15.79 -3.94 2.72
C PHE A 164 -16.85 -2.83 2.77
N CYS A 165 -17.16 -2.20 1.63
CA CYS A 165 -18.20 -1.18 1.51
C CYS A 165 -19.62 -1.75 1.72
N SER A 166 -19.91 -2.98 1.30
CA SER A 166 -21.23 -3.61 1.49
C SER A 166 -21.58 -3.83 2.97
N LEU A 167 -20.58 -3.89 3.85
CA LEU A 167 -20.75 -4.00 5.30
C LEU A 167 -20.55 -2.66 6.04
N GLY A 168 -20.68 -1.52 5.34
CA GLY A 168 -20.66 -0.18 5.94
C GLY A 168 -19.26 0.43 6.10
N GLY A 169 -18.26 -0.13 5.43
CA GLY A 169 -16.98 0.56 5.24
C GLY A 169 -17.08 1.63 4.18
N VAL A 170 -16.23 2.65 4.26
CA VAL A 170 -16.21 3.76 3.31
C VAL A 170 -14.78 4.08 2.89
N PRO A 171 -14.55 4.65 1.69
CA PRO A 171 -13.25 5.19 1.33
C PRO A 171 -12.88 6.35 2.25
N ALA A 172 -11.61 6.45 2.62
CA ALA A 172 -11.11 7.64 3.29
C ALA A 172 -11.32 8.87 2.38
N PRO A 173 -11.81 9.99 2.92
CA PRO A 173 -12.22 11.15 2.11
C PRO A 173 -11.05 12.01 1.63
N ASN A 174 -9.82 11.57 1.87
CA ASN A 174 -8.65 12.23 1.31
C ASN A 174 -8.54 11.92 -0.18
N GLU A 175 -8.18 12.92 -0.95
CA GLU A 175 -7.81 12.76 -2.36
C GLU A 175 -6.49 11.97 -2.45
N ILE A 176 -6.57 10.64 -2.28
CA ILE A 176 -5.46 9.79 -2.65
C ILE A 176 -5.34 9.90 -4.16
N THR A 177 -4.32 10.60 -4.63
CA THR A 177 -4.11 10.71 -6.06
C THR A 177 -3.85 9.32 -6.62
N GLN A 178 -4.55 8.97 -7.70
CA GLN A 178 -4.38 7.69 -8.39
C GLN A 178 -3.13 7.71 -9.30
N GLU A 179 -2.13 8.47 -8.90
CA GLU A 179 -0.85 8.61 -9.60
C GLU A 179 0.29 8.58 -8.61
N SER A 180 1.40 7.98 -8.95
CA SER A 180 2.65 8.09 -8.21
C SER A 180 3.64 9.02 -8.91
N ALA A 181 4.43 9.74 -8.11
CA ALA A 181 5.55 10.54 -8.56
C ALA A 181 6.83 9.71 -8.49
N PHE A 182 7.74 9.80 -9.49
CA PHE A 182 8.95 9.02 -9.47
C PHE A 182 10.14 9.66 -10.19
N TRP A 183 11.34 9.18 -9.85
CA TRP A 183 12.64 9.53 -10.43
C TRP A 183 13.32 8.26 -10.92
N ILE A 184 13.85 8.30 -12.13
CA ILE A 184 14.64 7.21 -12.69
C ILE A 184 16.07 7.32 -12.17
N THR A 185 16.59 6.25 -11.58
CA THR A 185 17.93 6.21 -10.97
C THR A 185 18.92 5.35 -11.76
N ASP A 186 18.43 4.33 -12.48
CA ASP A 186 19.14 3.63 -13.53
C ASP A 186 18.35 3.76 -14.84
N ALA A 187 18.73 4.73 -15.68
CA ALA A 187 18.01 5.02 -16.90
C ALA A 187 18.10 3.87 -17.92
N THR A 188 19.23 3.18 -18.00
CA THR A 188 19.46 2.08 -18.96
C THR A 188 18.65 0.85 -18.57
N GLY A 189 18.76 0.40 -17.32
CA GLY A 189 18.01 -0.73 -16.80
C GLY A 189 16.50 -0.48 -16.83
N PHE A 190 16.06 0.70 -16.40
CA PHE A 190 14.65 1.08 -16.46
C PHE A 190 14.10 1.04 -17.89
N SER A 191 14.83 1.63 -18.86
CA SER A 191 14.41 1.68 -20.26
C SER A 191 14.31 0.30 -20.89
N GLU A 192 15.27 -0.59 -20.59
CA GLU A 192 15.23 -1.97 -21.06
C GLU A 192 13.98 -2.71 -20.56
N LEU A 193 13.70 -2.62 -19.25
CA LEU A 193 12.54 -3.24 -18.64
C LEU A 193 11.23 -2.66 -19.17
N PHE A 194 11.19 -1.34 -19.38
CA PHE A 194 10.02 -0.66 -19.94
C PHE A 194 9.73 -1.12 -21.37
N LEU A 195 10.73 -1.14 -22.25
CA LEU A 195 10.59 -1.58 -23.65
C LEU A 195 10.20 -3.07 -23.72
N ARG A 196 10.81 -3.93 -22.88
CA ARG A 196 10.45 -5.35 -22.78
C ARG A 196 8.99 -5.54 -22.37
N ARG A 197 8.51 -4.76 -21.41
CA ARG A 197 7.09 -4.79 -20.98
C ARG A 197 6.13 -4.38 -22.10
N LYS A 198 6.56 -3.47 -22.98
CA LYS A 198 5.78 -3.01 -24.14
C LYS A 198 5.89 -3.95 -25.35
N GLY A 199 6.63 -5.03 -25.24
CA GLY A 199 6.85 -5.97 -26.34
C GLY A 199 7.64 -5.38 -27.50
N VAL A 200 8.45 -4.33 -27.27
CA VAL A 200 9.23 -3.69 -28.32
C VAL A 200 10.37 -4.59 -28.74
N PRO A 201 10.48 -4.97 -30.04
CA PRO A 201 11.62 -5.74 -30.53
C PRO A 201 12.92 -4.92 -30.41
N PHE A 202 14.07 -5.60 -30.36
CA PHE A 202 15.39 -4.97 -30.22
C PHE A 202 15.54 -4.05 -29.00
N HIS A 203 14.78 -4.30 -27.92
CA HIS A 203 14.81 -3.51 -26.69
C HIS A 203 16.22 -3.36 -26.11
N SER A 204 17.11 -4.35 -26.29
CA SER A 204 18.50 -4.32 -25.84
C SER A 204 19.36 -3.24 -26.50
N VAL A 205 18.98 -2.80 -27.71
CA VAL A 205 19.66 -1.71 -28.43
C VAL A 205 18.92 -0.40 -28.22
N LEU A 206 17.59 -0.42 -28.32
CA LEU A 206 16.74 0.78 -28.19
C LEU A 206 16.76 1.37 -26.78
N LYS A 207 17.21 0.63 -25.78
CA LYS A 207 17.31 1.13 -24.39
C LYS A 207 18.22 2.36 -24.27
N TYR A 208 19.30 2.46 -25.06
CA TYR A 208 20.25 3.57 -24.95
C TYR A 208 19.67 4.92 -25.36
N PRO A 209 19.07 5.10 -26.55
CA PRO A 209 18.44 6.38 -26.90
C PRO A 209 17.26 6.71 -25.98
N VAL A 210 16.46 5.72 -25.55
CA VAL A 210 15.36 5.93 -24.63
C VAL A 210 15.88 6.38 -23.26
N ALA A 211 16.94 5.78 -22.75
CA ALA A 211 17.59 6.17 -21.50
C ALA A 211 18.16 7.58 -21.57
N ALA A 212 18.81 7.95 -22.68
CA ALA A 212 19.32 9.31 -22.89
C ALA A 212 18.19 10.35 -22.88
N ALA A 213 17.10 10.10 -23.60
CA ALA A 213 15.93 10.97 -23.62
C ALA A 213 15.28 11.12 -22.23
N ALA A 214 15.13 9.99 -21.50
CA ALA A 214 14.61 10.00 -20.13
C ALA A 214 15.48 10.80 -19.17
N SER A 215 16.82 10.66 -19.29
CA SER A 215 17.79 11.39 -18.46
C SER A 215 17.76 12.89 -18.71
N VAL A 216 17.69 13.30 -19.98
CA VAL A 216 17.55 14.73 -20.37
C VAL A 216 16.25 15.31 -19.83
N LEU A 217 15.13 14.62 -20.03
CA LEU A 217 13.82 15.06 -19.56
C LEU A 217 13.79 15.18 -18.03
N GLN A 218 14.38 14.21 -17.32
CA GLN A 218 14.51 14.27 -15.86
C GLN A 218 15.35 15.47 -15.44
N HIS A 219 16.49 15.72 -16.07
CA HIS A 219 17.35 16.85 -15.76
C HIS A 219 16.64 18.20 -15.91
N ILE A 220 15.85 18.36 -16.98
CA ILE A 220 15.08 19.59 -17.22
C ILE A 220 13.96 19.79 -16.19
N ARG A 221 13.31 18.71 -15.75
CA ARG A 221 12.12 18.78 -14.90
C ARG A 221 12.41 18.63 -13.41
N GLN A 222 13.57 18.12 -13.06
CA GLN A 222 13.92 17.88 -11.65
C GLN A 222 14.19 19.21 -10.95
N ALA A 223 13.52 19.45 -9.82
CA ALA A 223 13.79 20.57 -8.95
C ALA A 223 15.24 20.53 -8.40
N ALA A 224 15.77 21.70 -8.07
CA ALA A 224 17.06 21.80 -7.45
C ALA A 224 17.11 21.00 -6.12
N PRO A 225 18.22 20.31 -5.81
CA PRO A 225 18.36 19.57 -4.56
C PRO A 225 18.23 20.50 -3.35
N GLY A 226 17.52 20.04 -2.33
CA GLY A 226 17.44 20.76 -1.06
C GLY A 226 18.84 20.91 -0.42
N LYS A 227 19.10 22.06 0.21
CA LYS A 227 20.39 22.38 0.83
C LYS A 227 20.54 21.85 2.26
N MET A 228 19.52 21.18 2.81
CA MET A 228 19.55 20.66 4.18
C MET A 228 20.44 19.43 4.31
N GLN A 229 21.13 19.32 5.43
CA GLN A 229 21.90 18.11 5.74
C GLN A 229 20.96 16.98 6.11
N VAL A 230 21.10 15.86 5.39
CA VAL A 230 20.32 14.64 5.61
C VAL A 230 21.23 13.56 6.14
N GLU A 231 20.82 12.92 7.22
CA GLU A 231 21.48 11.77 7.83
C GLU A 231 20.75 10.48 7.47
N ARG A 232 21.51 9.38 7.35
CA ARG A 232 20.97 8.04 7.23
C ARG A 232 21.05 7.34 8.58
N PHE A 233 19.91 6.80 9.05
CA PHE A 233 19.80 6.08 10.31
C PHE A 233 19.85 4.57 10.08
N ALA A 234 20.53 3.84 10.98
CA ALA A 234 20.53 2.38 10.98
C ALA A 234 19.26 1.79 11.63
N GLY A 235 18.50 2.60 12.38
CA GLY A 235 17.29 2.24 13.09
C GLY A 235 16.67 3.46 13.75
N PHE A 236 15.72 3.23 14.64
CA PHE A 236 14.98 4.27 15.34
C PHE A 236 15.55 4.45 16.75
N ASP A 237 16.01 5.66 17.08
CA ASP A 237 16.57 6.03 18.39
C ASP A 237 15.63 6.99 19.16
N GLU A 238 16.10 7.53 20.27
CA GLU A 238 15.34 8.45 21.12
C GLU A 238 14.96 9.77 20.44
N LYS A 239 15.62 10.15 19.32
CA LYS A 239 15.23 11.33 18.55
C LYS A 239 13.84 11.17 17.97
N PHE A 240 13.44 9.92 17.62
CA PHE A 240 12.11 9.64 17.09
C PHE A 240 11.02 9.75 18.16
N ASP A 241 11.29 9.42 19.43
CA ASP A 241 10.35 9.64 20.54
C ASP A 241 10.13 11.14 20.78
N ARG A 242 11.22 11.92 20.78
CA ARG A 242 11.12 13.40 20.92
C ARG A 242 10.39 14.03 19.74
N PHE A 243 10.68 13.56 18.52
CA PHE A 243 10.01 14.00 17.31
C PHE A 243 8.50 13.67 17.35
N TRP A 244 8.15 12.44 17.71
CA TRP A 244 6.76 12.01 17.85
C TRP A 244 5.98 12.88 18.85
N ASN A 245 6.57 13.18 20.01
CA ASN A 245 5.93 14.04 21.00
C ASN A 245 5.66 15.47 20.49
N LYS A 246 6.51 16.02 19.65
CA LYS A 246 6.28 17.31 18.99
C LYS A 246 5.21 17.19 17.90
N LEU A 247 5.35 16.20 17.02
CA LEU A 247 4.45 15.96 15.88
C LEU A 247 2.98 15.80 16.30
N ARG A 248 2.73 14.95 17.31
CA ARG A 248 1.37 14.69 17.83
C ARG A 248 0.69 15.94 18.41
N ASN A 249 1.49 16.88 18.94
CA ASN A 249 0.98 18.16 19.44
C ASN A 249 0.68 19.13 18.30
N GLU A 250 1.55 19.22 17.30
CA GLU A 250 1.38 20.11 16.15
C GLU A 250 0.27 19.64 15.21
N LYS A 251 0.17 18.34 14.96
CA LYS A 251 -0.84 17.72 14.10
C LYS A 251 -2.05 17.17 14.88
N ARG A 252 -2.34 17.70 16.04
CA ARG A 252 -3.39 17.20 16.95
C ARG A 252 -4.76 17.02 16.28
N ALA A 253 -5.09 17.88 15.32
CA ALA A 253 -6.37 17.84 14.61
C ALA A 253 -6.44 16.74 13.52
N VAL A 254 -5.39 15.97 13.31
CA VAL A 254 -5.27 14.97 12.24
C VAL A 254 -5.20 13.57 12.85
N LEU A 255 -5.85 12.60 12.23
CA LEU A 255 -5.71 11.20 12.59
C LEU A 255 -4.29 10.73 12.25
N LEU A 256 -3.48 10.54 13.27
CA LEU A 256 -2.09 10.12 13.13
C LEU A 256 -1.91 8.69 13.64
N GLY A 257 -1.42 7.79 12.78
CA GLY A 257 -0.87 6.51 13.24
C GLY A 257 0.31 6.74 14.18
N ARG A 258 0.41 5.96 15.23
CA ARG A 258 1.48 6.11 16.24
C ARG A 258 2.85 5.86 15.62
N ARG A 259 3.80 6.77 15.86
CA ARG A 259 5.14 6.78 15.26
C ARG A 259 6.25 7.00 16.31
N ASP A 260 6.05 6.51 17.53
CA ASP A 260 7.14 6.45 18.50
C ASP A 260 8.18 5.40 18.10
N ARG A 261 9.34 5.45 18.73
CA ARG A 261 10.46 4.55 18.45
C ARG A 261 10.06 3.07 18.49
N ALA A 262 9.30 2.66 19.49
CA ALA A 262 8.89 1.27 19.68
C ALA A 262 7.99 0.79 18.53
N THR A 263 7.01 1.62 18.12
CA THR A 263 6.08 1.30 17.03
C THR A 263 6.79 1.27 15.69
N LEU A 264 7.65 2.24 15.39
CA LEU A 264 8.44 2.27 14.16
C LEU A 264 9.43 1.11 14.09
N ALA A 265 10.12 0.78 15.20
CA ALA A 265 11.03 -0.34 15.28
C ALA A 265 10.33 -1.68 15.03
N TRP A 266 9.13 -1.87 15.58
CA TRP A 266 8.30 -3.04 15.30
C TRP A 266 7.90 -3.09 13.82
N HIS A 267 7.33 -2.01 13.29
CA HIS A 267 6.79 -1.96 11.93
C HIS A 267 7.86 -2.29 10.88
N PHE A 268 9.05 -1.73 11.01
CA PHE A 268 10.13 -1.87 10.03
C PHE A 268 11.17 -2.94 10.39
N HIS A 269 10.96 -3.72 11.45
CA HIS A 269 11.93 -4.71 11.96
C HIS A 269 12.47 -5.63 10.86
N TYR A 270 11.58 -6.30 10.13
CA TYR A 270 11.99 -7.27 9.11
C TYR A 270 12.50 -6.61 7.83
N ALA A 271 12.02 -5.43 7.50
CA ALA A 271 12.54 -4.66 6.38
C ALA A 271 13.99 -4.20 6.64
N LEU A 272 14.29 -3.74 7.85
CA LEU A 272 15.66 -3.40 8.27
C LEU A 272 16.57 -4.62 8.34
N LYS A 273 16.12 -5.72 8.96
CA LYS A 273 16.87 -6.97 9.05
C LYS A 273 17.26 -7.53 7.67
N LYS A 274 16.44 -7.32 6.65
CA LYS A 274 16.67 -7.75 5.27
C LYS A 274 17.40 -6.70 4.42
N ASN A 275 17.84 -5.58 4.98
CA ASN A 275 18.40 -4.43 4.25
C ASN A 275 17.48 -3.91 3.13
N ASN A 276 16.17 -4.05 3.30
CA ASN A 276 15.16 -3.59 2.35
C ASN A 276 14.53 -2.24 2.75
N CYS A 277 15.09 -1.57 3.76
CA CYS A 277 14.56 -0.32 4.30
C CYS A 277 15.68 0.71 4.45
N TRP A 278 15.40 1.96 4.08
CA TRP A 278 16.26 3.11 4.34
C TRP A 278 15.50 4.13 5.17
N ILE A 279 16.14 4.61 6.22
CA ILE A 279 15.65 5.67 7.08
C ILE A 279 16.54 6.89 6.86
N PHE A 280 15.96 8.00 6.42
CA PHE A 280 16.61 9.28 6.26
C PHE A 280 15.95 10.31 7.15
N GLY A 281 16.72 11.23 7.71
CA GLY A 281 16.18 12.34 8.49
C GLY A 281 17.00 13.60 8.35
N VAL A 282 16.33 14.72 8.54
CA VAL A 282 16.96 16.04 8.65
C VAL A 282 17.07 16.38 10.13
N VAL A 283 18.30 16.63 10.58
CA VAL A 283 18.61 16.93 11.99
C VAL A 283 19.12 18.35 12.09
N GLN A 284 18.63 19.08 13.08
CA GLN A 284 19.13 20.39 13.45
C GLN A 284 19.61 20.37 14.90
N GLY A 285 20.92 20.45 15.10
CA GLY A 285 21.50 20.21 16.41
C GLY A 285 21.27 18.77 16.88
N ARG A 286 20.48 18.59 17.96
CA ARG A 286 20.12 17.27 18.51
C ARG A 286 18.69 16.84 18.17
N GLU A 287 17.95 17.65 17.41
CA GLU A 287 16.53 17.46 17.16
C GLU A 287 16.27 16.99 15.73
N LEU A 288 15.41 15.99 15.59
CA LEU A 288 14.92 15.54 14.29
C LEU A 288 13.82 16.51 13.84
N LEU A 289 13.99 17.12 12.65
CA LEU A 289 13.00 18.03 12.04
C LEU A 289 12.05 17.30 11.10
N ALA A 290 12.55 16.29 10.41
CA ALA A 290 11.77 15.48 9.49
C ALA A 290 12.46 14.13 9.31
N TYR A 291 11.67 13.11 8.96
CA TYR A 291 12.19 11.82 8.54
C TYR A 291 11.39 11.24 7.38
N ALA A 292 12.02 10.33 6.66
CA ALA A 292 11.39 9.50 5.66
C ALA A 292 11.88 8.06 5.77
N VAL A 293 10.97 7.13 5.55
CA VAL A 293 11.27 5.70 5.47
C VAL A 293 10.94 5.21 4.08
N PHE A 294 11.90 4.57 3.44
CA PHE A 294 11.74 3.95 2.13
C PHE A 294 11.86 2.43 2.24
N ASP A 295 11.01 1.69 1.52
CA ASP A 295 11.15 0.25 1.34
C ASP A 295 11.64 -0.11 -0.07
N ARG A 296 12.42 -1.18 -0.17
CA ARG A 296 12.84 -1.76 -1.44
C ARG A 296 11.83 -2.80 -1.89
N THR A 297 11.23 -2.57 -3.05
CA THR A 297 10.28 -3.50 -3.65
C THR A 297 10.75 -3.89 -5.05
N GLN A 298 10.41 -5.12 -5.47
CA GLN A 298 10.72 -5.61 -6.81
C GLN A 298 9.43 -6.09 -7.48
N HIS A 299 9.23 -5.67 -8.73
CA HIS A 299 8.14 -6.19 -9.55
C HIS A 299 8.48 -7.62 -9.96
N ARG A 300 7.67 -8.61 -9.54
CA ARG A 300 7.96 -10.04 -9.69
C ARG A 300 8.28 -10.47 -11.13
N GLU A 301 7.47 -10.03 -12.10
CA GLU A 301 7.62 -10.44 -13.51
C GLU A 301 8.70 -9.67 -14.26
N LEU A 302 8.85 -8.39 -13.97
CA LEU A 302 9.74 -7.50 -14.71
C LEU A 302 11.14 -7.39 -14.10
N GLY A 303 11.31 -7.75 -12.84
CA GLY A 303 12.56 -7.51 -12.12
C GLY A 303 12.81 -6.04 -11.78
N LEU A 304 11.86 -5.13 -12.04
CA LEU A 304 11.99 -3.70 -11.76
C LEU A 304 12.14 -3.47 -10.25
N GLN A 305 13.30 -2.98 -9.84
CA GLN A 305 13.59 -2.61 -8.45
C GLN A 305 13.27 -1.13 -8.22
N ARG A 306 12.62 -0.85 -7.11
CA ARG A 306 12.27 0.52 -6.70
C ARG A 306 12.44 0.73 -5.21
N MET A 307 12.82 1.93 -4.82
CA MET A 307 12.71 2.44 -3.45
C MET A 307 11.44 3.27 -3.35
N ARG A 308 10.50 2.81 -2.55
CA ARG A 308 9.19 3.43 -2.39
C ARG A 308 9.13 4.16 -1.05
N LEU A 309 8.73 5.43 -1.06
CA LEU A 309 8.46 6.17 0.17
C LEU A 309 7.27 5.52 0.89
N VAL A 310 7.50 5.03 2.09
CA VAL A 310 6.48 4.40 2.93
C VAL A 310 5.90 5.39 3.91
N ASP A 311 6.76 6.16 4.59
CA ASP A 311 6.35 7.14 5.56
C ASP A 311 7.20 8.41 5.46
N TYR A 312 6.58 9.56 5.61
CA TYR A 312 7.24 10.85 5.74
C TYR A 312 6.51 11.71 6.74
N GLN A 313 7.25 12.21 7.73
CA GLN A 313 6.73 13.16 8.68
C GLN A 313 7.69 14.33 8.84
N SER A 314 7.15 15.54 9.01
CA SER A 314 7.92 16.76 9.16
C SER A 314 7.23 17.75 10.10
N LEU A 315 8.04 18.44 10.89
CA LEU A 315 7.72 19.65 11.66
C LEU A 315 7.97 20.93 10.87
N ALA A 316 8.25 20.83 9.58
CA ALA A 316 8.56 21.92 8.67
C ALA A 316 7.84 21.73 7.34
N ASP A 317 8.04 22.63 6.40
CA ASP A 317 7.52 22.53 5.03
C ASP A 317 8.16 21.40 4.21
N LEU A 318 7.96 21.42 2.87
CA LEU A 318 8.50 20.41 1.94
C LEU A 318 10.02 20.43 1.74
N GLN A 319 10.74 21.44 2.22
CA GLN A 319 12.18 21.53 2.02
C GLN A 319 12.96 20.31 2.53
N PRO A 320 12.65 19.73 3.72
CA PRO A 320 13.30 18.52 4.18
C PRO A 320 13.08 17.34 3.23
N LEU A 321 11.89 17.21 2.65
CA LEU A 321 11.59 16.10 1.73
C LEU A 321 12.39 16.20 0.44
N ALA A 322 12.57 17.40 -0.12
CA ALA A 322 13.38 17.59 -1.32
C ALA A 322 14.85 17.17 -1.09
N ALA A 323 15.41 17.51 0.07
CA ALA A 323 16.76 17.08 0.46
C ALA A 323 16.86 15.56 0.65
N ILE A 324 15.88 14.96 1.31
CA ILE A 324 15.79 13.50 1.54
C ILE A 324 15.67 12.76 0.20
N ILE A 325 14.78 13.19 -0.70
CA ILE A 325 14.61 12.59 -2.03
C ILE A 325 15.93 12.66 -2.83
N SER A 326 16.63 13.79 -2.76
CA SER A 326 17.93 13.95 -3.44
C SER A 326 18.97 12.94 -2.94
N LEU A 327 19.04 12.70 -1.62
CA LEU A 327 19.89 11.64 -1.05
C LEU A 327 19.42 10.25 -1.44
N ALA A 328 18.09 9.97 -1.38
CA ALA A 328 17.53 8.68 -1.76
C ALA A 328 17.83 8.33 -3.23
N ILE A 329 17.76 9.31 -4.15
CA ILE A 329 18.12 9.14 -5.56
C ILE A 329 19.60 8.77 -5.71
N ARG A 330 20.49 9.45 -4.99
CA ARG A 330 21.93 9.16 -5.02
C ARG A 330 22.21 7.74 -4.51
N CYS A 331 21.69 7.39 -3.34
CA CYS A 331 21.85 6.05 -2.78
C CYS A 331 21.24 4.97 -3.68
N ALA A 332 20.11 5.25 -4.35
CA ALA A 332 19.48 4.31 -5.27
C ALA A 332 20.34 4.08 -6.52
N LYS A 333 20.99 5.11 -7.07
CA LYS A 333 21.96 4.97 -8.17
C LYS A 333 23.13 4.09 -7.77
N GLU A 334 23.72 4.34 -6.61
CA GLU A 334 24.84 3.57 -6.06
C GLU A 334 24.48 2.10 -5.82
N ALA A 335 23.23 1.84 -5.42
CA ALA A 335 22.73 0.49 -5.16
C ALA A 335 22.14 -0.24 -6.39
N GLY A 336 22.23 0.34 -7.60
CA GLY A 336 21.69 -0.25 -8.83
C GLY A 336 20.16 -0.41 -8.83
N ILE A 337 19.45 0.44 -8.10
CA ILE A 337 17.99 0.46 -8.05
C ILE A 337 17.46 1.32 -9.21
N HIS A 338 16.44 0.84 -9.90
CA HIS A 338 15.97 1.48 -11.15
C HIS A 338 15.22 2.80 -10.92
N MET A 339 14.51 2.96 -9.79
CA MET A 339 13.73 4.15 -9.53
C MET A 339 13.44 4.40 -8.04
N VAL A 340 13.25 5.68 -7.69
CA VAL A 340 12.68 6.13 -6.42
C VAL A 340 11.23 6.57 -6.69
N GLU A 341 10.29 6.21 -5.82
CA GLU A 341 8.85 6.42 -6.01
C GLU A 341 8.19 6.98 -4.74
N VAL A 342 7.29 7.95 -4.92
CA VAL A 342 6.37 8.47 -3.89
C VAL A 342 4.96 8.16 -4.35
N ALA A 343 4.24 7.32 -3.62
CA ALA A 343 2.92 6.84 -3.96
C ALA A 343 2.04 6.66 -2.72
N GLY A 344 0.74 6.91 -2.87
CA GLY A 344 -0.23 6.63 -1.81
C GLY A 344 -0.11 7.50 -0.56
N CYS A 345 0.56 8.65 -0.63
CA CYS A 345 0.75 9.60 0.45
C CYS A 345 0.00 10.90 0.17
N ARG A 346 -0.55 11.55 1.20
CA ARG A 346 -1.17 12.88 1.07
C ARG A 346 -0.23 13.93 0.46
N ILE A 347 1.06 13.80 0.73
CA ILE A 347 2.11 14.69 0.22
C ILE A 347 2.33 14.57 -1.30
N GLU A 348 1.82 13.53 -1.93
CA GLU A 348 2.07 13.17 -3.33
C GLU A 348 1.71 14.29 -4.30
N ALA A 349 0.58 14.98 -4.12
CA ALA A 349 0.16 16.07 -5.00
C ALA A 349 1.17 17.21 -5.03
N ARG A 350 1.74 17.58 -3.87
CA ARG A 350 2.78 18.61 -3.76
C ARG A 350 4.10 18.14 -4.36
N VAL A 351 4.50 16.90 -4.06
CA VAL A 351 5.72 16.28 -4.62
C VAL A 351 5.64 16.20 -6.13
N LYS A 352 4.49 15.79 -6.68
CA LYS A 352 4.24 15.73 -8.11
C LYS A 352 4.41 17.10 -8.77
N LYS A 353 3.83 18.13 -8.19
CA LYS A 353 3.86 19.50 -8.74
C LYS A 353 5.23 20.15 -8.65
N GLU A 354 5.93 19.98 -7.51
CA GLU A 354 7.09 20.79 -7.15
C GLU A 354 8.42 20.06 -7.36
N LEU A 355 8.47 18.73 -7.29
CA LEU A 355 9.72 17.98 -7.22
C LEU A 355 9.90 16.93 -8.30
N ALA A 356 8.83 16.24 -8.71
CA ALA A 356 8.95 15.02 -9.49
C ALA A 356 8.94 15.27 -11.01
N PRO A 357 9.90 14.67 -11.76
CA PRO A 357 9.94 14.76 -13.22
C PRO A 357 8.93 13.87 -13.91
N PHE A 358 8.50 12.77 -13.29
CA PHE A 358 7.62 11.78 -13.89
C PHE A 358 6.47 11.39 -12.96
N THR A 359 5.34 11.02 -13.57
CA THR A 359 4.20 10.41 -12.87
C THR A 359 3.72 9.17 -13.60
N ARG A 360 3.03 8.28 -12.89
CA ARG A 360 2.35 7.12 -13.46
C ARG A 360 1.05 6.84 -12.71
N PRO A 361 0.01 6.30 -13.40
CA PRO A 361 -1.19 5.88 -12.72
C PRO A 361 -0.88 4.72 -11.76
N ILE A 362 -1.49 4.77 -10.58
CA ILE A 362 -1.49 3.70 -9.58
C ILE A 362 -2.91 3.51 -9.08
N ARG A 363 -3.14 2.38 -8.42
CA ARG A 363 -4.32 2.21 -7.58
C ARG A 363 -3.86 2.25 -6.13
N ALA A 364 -4.30 3.25 -5.40
CA ALA A 364 -4.20 3.33 -3.96
C ALA A 364 -5.60 3.17 -3.36
N THR A 365 -5.72 2.41 -2.27
CA THR A 365 -6.97 2.15 -1.56
C THR A 365 -6.72 2.42 -0.08
N CYS A 366 -7.59 3.19 0.53
CA CYS A 366 -7.67 3.34 1.97
C CYS A 366 -9.16 3.32 2.34
N LEU A 367 -9.60 2.20 2.89
CA LEU A 367 -10.97 2.02 3.36
C LEU A 367 -10.97 2.05 4.87
N TYR A 368 -12.02 2.62 5.46
CA TYR A 368 -12.19 2.61 6.90
C TYR A 368 -13.64 2.37 7.30
N ARG A 369 -13.81 1.93 8.55
CA ARG A 369 -15.07 1.94 9.26
C ARG A 369 -14.82 2.37 10.69
N ALA A 370 -15.55 3.37 11.16
CA ALA A 370 -15.58 3.80 12.55
C ALA A 370 -16.95 3.45 13.13
N PRO A 371 -17.04 2.44 14.04
CA PRO A 371 -18.31 2.01 14.63
C PRO A 371 -19.01 3.13 15.43
N HIS A 372 -18.24 4.00 16.06
CA HIS A 372 -18.75 5.12 16.87
C HIS A 372 -19.11 6.34 16.01
N ARG A 373 -20.37 6.79 16.06
CA ARG A 373 -20.88 7.91 15.24
C ARG A 373 -20.05 9.19 15.38
N ALA A 374 -19.60 9.51 16.59
CA ALA A 374 -18.80 10.71 16.85
C ALA A 374 -17.47 10.66 16.07
N LEU A 375 -16.74 9.55 16.13
CA LEU A 375 -15.50 9.37 15.38
C LEU A 375 -15.78 9.33 13.88
N ALA A 376 -16.82 8.63 13.44
CA ALA A 376 -17.18 8.55 12.02
C ALA A 376 -17.46 9.94 11.43
N ALA A 377 -18.18 10.82 12.16
CA ALA A 377 -18.45 12.19 11.74
C ALA A 377 -17.18 13.03 11.63
N GLN A 378 -16.24 12.90 12.56
CA GLN A 378 -14.93 13.57 12.48
C GLN A 378 -14.12 13.10 11.26
N LEU A 379 -14.06 11.78 11.03
CA LEU A 379 -13.29 11.17 9.96
C LEU A 379 -13.91 11.34 8.56
N ALA A 380 -15.14 11.82 8.46
CA ALA A 380 -15.76 12.20 7.18
C ALA A 380 -15.10 13.44 6.55
N THR A 381 -14.27 14.18 7.30
CA THR A 381 -13.61 15.42 6.85
C THR A 381 -12.23 15.11 6.27
N PRO A 382 -11.93 15.49 5.00
CA PRO A 382 -10.62 15.25 4.36
C PRO A 382 -9.43 15.79 5.15
N ALA A 383 -9.59 16.95 5.81
CA ALA A 383 -8.53 17.59 6.59
C ALA A 383 -8.11 16.78 7.84
N ARG A 384 -8.89 15.78 8.25
CA ARG A 384 -8.58 14.91 9.39
C ARG A 384 -7.61 13.77 9.03
N TRP A 385 -7.25 13.60 7.78
CA TRP A 385 -6.42 12.50 7.31
C TRP A 385 -5.04 12.96 6.87
N ASP A 386 -4.01 12.22 7.27
CA ASP A 386 -2.62 12.37 6.80
C ASP A 386 -2.06 10.97 6.53
N THR A 387 -2.69 10.30 5.55
CA THR A 387 -2.37 8.91 5.22
C THR A 387 -1.08 8.76 4.44
N SER A 388 -0.39 7.67 4.68
CA SER A 388 0.79 7.21 3.94
C SER A 388 0.72 5.69 3.76
N LEU A 389 1.71 5.08 3.11
CA LEU A 389 1.80 3.63 3.00
C LEU A 389 2.14 2.94 4.33
N TYR A 390 2.53 3.70 5.34
CA TYR A 390 2.72 3.24 6.72
C TYR A 390 1.37 2.85 7.37
N ASP A 391 0.29 3.55 7.00
CA ASP A 391 -1.01 3.33 7.59
C ASP A 391 -1.62 2.00 7.10
N GLY A 392 -2.15 1.22 8.03
CA GLY A 392 -2.67 -0.12 7.74
C GLY A 392 -1.59 -1.18 7.60
N ASP A 393 -1.76 -2.10 6.64
CA ASP A 393 -0.91 -3.27 6.47
C ASP A 393 -0.03 -3.25 5.20
N SER A 394 -0.05 -2.17 4.43
CA SER A 394 0.57 -2.11 3.09
C SER A 394 2.11 -2.16 3.10
N SER A 395 2.74 -1.90 4.24
CA SER A 395 4.19 -1.94 4.43
C SER A 395 4.66 -2.91 5.52
N LEU A 396 3.78 -3.76 6.05
CA LEU A 396 4.08 -4.80 7.04
C LEU A 396 4.58 -6.12 6.42
#